data_461db319a50b2c787db67147b304b761
#
_entry.id   461db319a50b2c787db67147b304b761
#
_cell.length_a   1.000
_cell.length_b   1.000
_cell.length_c   1.000
_cell.angle_alpha   90.00
_cell.angle_beta   90.00
_cell.angle_gamma   90.00
#
_symmetry.space_group_name_H-M   'P 1'
#
loop_
_entity.id
_entity.type
_entity.pdbx_description
1 polymer ?
#
loop_
_entity_poly.entity_id
_entity_poly.type
_entity_poly.pdbx_seq_one_letter_code
_entity_poly.pdbx_strand_id
1 'polypeptide(L)'
;MEKMAPFLDSTTLQGDRAALKERLHRDGYLFIRDLLPKNDILRVHRRLLEKASKGGWLDPTTPLEAGIANQEAACKDPEKTYMKVFPHLWNDEELHKLRTHPQVLDFFDFIFGEPTLVHPSFVQRNIFPQGPNFDFTTRPHQDKPNIGGGTNYALWAPLGDCPVAKGSLAIAAGSHKFGVLDIKVSSGAGGMEIAVPVPGKWMTGSFRAGDALIFCDETVHQATPNQTTEIRQSFDARYQPASRAISENQLSPYPGCGSWEEVYGDWKSKDQQYYWKKFDLNLVPLDRSVFEARDQMAFRMAENGEIECRDTLLRIVQRDEDARKVKRAQSLLVQLDGDSKSELLPRSQTSERVTG
;
A
#
# COMPACT_ATOMS: atom_id res chain seq x y z
N MET A 1 17.63 4.70 -13.75
CA MET A 1 17.21 5.04 -12.38
C MET A 1 18.36 5.75 -11.69
N GLU A 2 18.10 6.90 -11.08
CA GLU A 2 19.07 7.60 -10.24
C GLU A 2 19.56 6.65 -9.13
N LYS A 3 20.86 6.65 -8.84
CA LYS A 3 21.45 5.73 -7.86
C LYS A 3 20.93 6.06 -6.46
N MET A 4 20.02 5.27 -5.94
CA MET A 4 19.50 5.44 -4.59
C MET A 4 20.58 5.14 -3.55
N ALA A 5 20.64 5.90 -2.47
CA ALA A 5 21.55 5.66 -1.36
C ALA A 5 20.97 4.63 -0.37
N PRO A 6 21.81 3.96 0.42
CA PRO A 6 21.33 3.06 1.46
C PRO A 6 20.63 3.83 2.59
N PHE A 7 19.63 3.19 3.24
CA PHE A 7 19.02 3.75 4.45
C PHE A 7 20.05 4.03 5.53
N LEU A 8 19.83 5.12 6.27
CA LEU A 8 20.56 5.39 7.50
C LEU A 8 19.98 4.53 8.64
N ASP A 9 20.78 3.61 9.15
CA ASP A 9 20.39 2.76 10.27
C ASP A 9 20.19 3.60 11.55
N SER A 10 19.02 3.45 12.16
CA SER A 10 18.63 4.17 13.39
C SER A 10 18.55 3.25 14.60
N THR A 11 18.94 1.99 14.45
CA THR A 11 18.82 0.97 15.51
C THR A 11 19.57 1.36 16.78
N THR A 12 20.75 1.93 16.66
CA THR A 12 21.56 2.38 17.79
C THR A 12 20.97 3.57 18.55
N LEU A 13 19.94 4.23 17.99
CA LEU A 13 19.27 5.36 18.62
C LEU A 13 18.05 4.95 19.47
N GLN A 14 17.68 3.68 19.52
CA GLN A 14 16.42 3.24 20.17
C GLN A 14 16.30 3.65 21.64
N GLY A 15 17.39 3.86 22.36
CA GLY A 15 17.40 4.36 23.74
C GLY A 15 17.42 5.89 23.86
N ASP A 16 17.54 6.62 22.75
CA ASP A 16 17.64 8.08 22.74
C ASP A 16 16.45 8.72 21.99
N ARG A 17 15.42 9.11 22.76
CA ARG A 17 14.20 9.75 22.23
C ARG A 17 14.49 11.03 21.46
N ALA A 18 15.44 11.85 21.93
CA ALA A 18 15.77 13.12 21.31
C ALA A 18 16.41 12.88 19.93
N ALA A 19 17.37 11.97 19.83
CA ALA A 19 18.02 11.60 18.57
C ALA A 19 17.05 10.97 17.58
N LEU A 20 16.11 10.10 18.02
CA LEU A 20 15.07 9.55 17.15
C LEU A 20 14.15 10.63 16.60
N LYS A 21 13.68 11.56 17.45
CA LYS A 21 12.84 12.68 17.02
C LYS A 21 13.57 13.63 16.08
N GLU A 22 14.84 13.95 16.36
CA GLU A 22 15.67 14.77 15.48
C GLU A 22 15.80 14.12 14.09
N ARG A 23 16.06 12.81 14.02
CA ARG A 23 16.17 12.07 12.75
C ARG A 23 14.83 12.07 11.99
N LEU A 24 13.71 11.80 12.66
CA LEU A 24 12.39 11.91 12.05
C LEU A 24 12.10 13.30 11.50
N HIS A 25 12.45 14.35 12.25
CA HIS A 25 12.29 15.73 11.80
C HIS A 25 13.22 16.09 10.65
N ARG A 26 14.48 15.62 10.66
CA ARG A 26 15.47 15.92 9.62
C ARG A 26 15.22 15.13 8.34
N ASP A 27 15.02 13.81 8.46
CA ASP A 27 15.04 12.86 7.33
C ASP A 27 13.61 12.39 6.94
N GLY A 28 12.63 12.50 7.84
CA GLY A 28 11.25 12.04 7.64
C GLY A 28 11.07 10.54 7.85
N TYR A 29 12.13 9.82 8.24
CA TYR A 29 12.07 8.37 8.44
C TYR A 29 13.06 7.85 9.48
N LEU A 30 12.79 6.63 9.99
CA LEU A 30 13.72 5.79 10.75
C LEU A 30 13.77 4.41 10.09
N PHE A 31 14.97 3.85 9.95
CA PHE A 31 15.15 2.44 9.59
C PHE A 31 15.68 1.70 10.82
N ILE A 32 14.89 0.79 11.35
CA ILE A 32 15.15 0.06 12.59
C ILE A 32 15.28 -1.43 12.29
N ARG A 33 16.41 -2.00 12.66
CA ARG A 33 16.65 -3.45 12.57
C ARG A 33 15.99 -4.18 13.73
N ASP A 34 15.45 -5.36 13.43
CA ASP A 34 14.91 -6.30 14.42
C ASP A 34 13.85 -5.65 15.38
N LEU A 35 13.06 -4.67 14.88
CA LEU A 35 12.00 -4.03 15.66
C LEU A 35 10.83 -4.98 15.94
N LEU A 36 10.56 -5.92 15.04
CA LEU A 36 9.53 -6.93 15.20
C LEU A 36 10.19 -8.30 15.47
N PRO A 37 9.60 -9.17 16.31
CA PRO A 37 10.12 -10.50 16.53
C PRO A 37 10.12 -11.32 15.23
N LYS A 38 11.32 -11.74 14.81
CA LYS A 38 11.52 -12.51 13.58
C LYS A 38 10.62 -13.74 13.48
N ASN A 39 10.46 -14.48 14.58
CA ASN A 39 9.65 -15.70 14.58
C ASN A 39 8.17 -15.41 14.34
N ASP A 40 7.66 -14.29 14.83
CA ASP A 40 6.28 -13.88 14.63
C ASP A 40 6.04 -13.45 13.18
N ILE A 41 6.98 -12.69 12.60
CA ILE A 41 6.98 -12.34 11.18
C ILE A 41 6.93 -13.61 10.31
N LEU A 42 7.82 -14.56 10.53
CA LEU A 42 7.90 -15.79 9.73
C LEU A 42 6.66 -16.68 9.91
N ARG A 43 6.10 -16.73 11.13
CA ARG A 43 4.83 -17.44 11.39
C ARG A 43 3.69 -16.84 10.59
N VAL A 44 3.53 -15.51 10.62
CA VAL A 44 2.51 -14.81 9.84
C VAL A 44 2.75 -14.99 8.34
N HIS A 45 3.99 -14.83 7.88
CA HIS A 45 4.33 -15.05 6.46
C HIS A 45 3.86 -16.42 5.98
N ARG A 46 4.20 -17.50 6.68
CA ARG A 46 3.76 -18.86 6.32
C ARG A 46 2.23 -18.95 6.22
N ARG A 47 1.49 -18.41 7.21
CA ARG A 47 0.02 -18.40 7.20
C ARG A 47 -0.55 -17.68 5.97
N LEU A 48 0.04 -16.54 5.59
CA LEU A 48 -0.41 -15.80 4.42
C LEU A 48 -0.02 -16.50 3.12
N LEU A 49 1.13 -17.19 3.05
CA LEU A 49 1.47 -18.05 1.92
C LEU A 49 0.48 -19.22 1.77
N GLU A 50 0.05 -19.86 2.86
CA GLU A 50 -0.99 -20.91 2.84
C GLU A 50 -2.31 -20.39 2.26
N LYS A 51 -2.74 -19.19 2.64
CA LYS A 51 -3.95 -18.55 2.11
C LYS A 51 -3.79 -18.12 0.66
N ALA A 52 -2.63 -17.57 0.29
CA ALA A 52 -2.30 -17.19 -1.09
C ALA A 52 -2.27 -18.42 -2.02
N SER A 53 -1.70 -19.54 -1.55
CA SER A 53 -1.70 -20.82 -2.26
C SER A 53 -3.12 -21.34 -2.49
N LYS A 54 -3.98 -21.35 -1.48
CA LYS A 54 -5.41 -21.69 -1.62
C LYS A 54 -6.14 -20.78 -2.60
N GLY A 55 -5.72 -19.53 -2.70
CA GLY A 55 -6.24 -18.55 -3.67
C GLY A 55 -5.66 -18.69 -5.07
N GLY A 56 -4.75 -19.64 -5.31
CA GLY A 56 -4.11 -19.88 -6.61
C GLY A 56 -2.98 -18.91 -6.97
N TRP A 57 -2.51 -18.11 -6.00
CA TRP A 57 -1.46 -17.11 -6.24
C TRP A 57 -0.03 -17.66 -6.26
N LEU A 58 0.17 -18.89 -5.76
CA LEU A 58 1.47 -19.55 -5.74
C LEU A 58 1.52 -20.70 -6.74
N ASP A 59 2.70 -20.97 -7.25
CA ASP A 59 2.98 -22.12 -8.09
C ASP A 59 2.83 -23.42 -7.28
N PRO A 60 1.84 -24.28 -7.60
CA PRO A 60 1.57 -25.51 -6.84
C PRO A 60 2.66 -26.58 -7.00
N THR A 61 3.59 -26.43 -7.93
CA THR A 61 4.69 -27.38 -8.18
C THR A 61 5.91 -27.12 -7.30
N THR A 62 5.93 -26.02 -6.55
CA THR A 62 7.03 -25.59 -5.69
C THR A 62 6.70 -25.72 -4.21
N PRO A 63 7.70 -25.85 -3.31
CA PRO A 63 7.46 -25.80 -1.87
C PRO A 63 6.80 -24.49 -1.45
N LEU A 64 5.84 -24.54 -0.53
CA LEU A 64 5.10 -23.37 -0.02
C LEU A 64 6.03 -22.25 0.46
N GLU A 65 7.06 -22.63 1.19
CA GLU A 65 8.01 -21.70 1.80
C GLU A 65 8.86 -20.94 0.79
N ALA A 66 8.94 -21.44 -0.44
CA ALA A 66 9.63 -20.74 -1.53
C ALA A 66 8.84 -19.51 -2.00
N GLY A 67 7.53 -19.46 -1.77
CA GLY A 67 6.69 -18.32 -2.11
C GLY A 67 6.67 -17.96 -3.60
N ILE A 68 6.96 -18.93 -4.48
CA ILE A 68 7.02 -18.73 -5.94
C ILE A 68 5.63 -18.35 -6.45
N ALA A 69 5.55 -17.24 -7.15
CA ALA A 69 4.29 -16.74 -7.67
C ALA A 69 3.80 -17.54 -8.88
N ASN A 70 2.49 -17.80 -8.92
CA ASN A 70 1.82 -18.23 -10.16
C ASN A 70 1.61 -16.99 -11.05
N GLN A 71 2.42 -16.83 -12.09
CA GLN A 71 2.38 -15.68 -12.99
C GLN A 71 1.07 -15.56 -13.77
N GLU A 72 0.36 -16.66 -14.01
CA GLU A 72 -0.95 -16.65 -14.69
C GLU A 72 -2.05 -16.04 -13.80
N ALA A 73 -1.86 -16.11 -12.48
CA ALA A 73 -2.76 -15.51 -11.49
C ALA A 73 -2.35 -14.09 -11.08
N ALA A 74 -1.31 -13.50 -11.70
CA ALA A 74 -0.80 -12.20 -11.33
C ALA A 74 -1.90 -11.12 -11.42
N CYS A 75 -2.09 -10.41 -10.31
CA CYS A 75 -3.14 -9.41 -10.17
C CYS A 75 -2.76 -8.37 -9.10
N LYS A 76 -3.50 -7.26 -9.06
CA LYS A 76 -3.27 -6.16 -8.11
C LYS A 76 -4.57 -5.57 -7.58
N ASP A 77 -4.50 -4.87 -6.45
CA ASP A 77 -5.59 -4.00 -5.98
C ASP A 77 -5.82 -2.85 -6.97
N PRO A 78 -7.06 -2.59 -7.43
CA PRO A 78 -8.36 -3.11 -6.99
C PRO A 78 -8.99 -4.16 -7.93
N GLU A 79 -8.25 -4.96 -8.65
CA GLU A 79 -8.81 -5.94 -9.59
C GLU A 79 -9.69 -6.98 -8.87
N LYS A 80 -10.78 -7.43 -9.54
CA LYS A 80 -11.70 -8.42 -8.97
C LYS A 80 -11.01 -9.72 -8.59
N THR A 81 -10.02 -10.15 -9.38
CA THR A 81 -9.22 -11.36 -9.13
C THR A 81 -8.40 -11.22 -7.85
N TYR A 82 -7.82 -10.03 -7.61
CA TYR A 82 -7.13 -9.72 -6.37
C TYR A 82 -8.10 -9.72 -5.19
N MET A 83 -9.23 -9.02 -5.31
CA MET A 83 -10.20 -8.85 -4.23
C MET A 83 -10.96 -10.14 -3.86
N LYS A 84 -10.88 -11.21 -4.65
CA LYS A 84 -11.38 -12.55 -4.26
C LYS A 84 -10.51 -13.24 -3.22
N VAL A 85 -9.22 -12.97 -3.18
CA VAL A 85 -8.25 -13.65 -2.31
C VAL A 85 -7.81 -12.75 -1.17
N PHE A 86 -7.59 -11.47 -1.44
CA PHE A 86 -7.03 -10.50 -0.51
C PHE A 86 -7.73 -10.43 0.85
N PRO A 87 -9.09 -10.41 0.96
CA PRO A 87 -9.76 -10.36 2.27
C PRO A 87 -9.39 -11.53 3.19
N HIS A 88 -9.18 -12.72 2.63
CA HIS A 88 -8.76 -13.89 3.42
C HIS A 88 -7.36 -13.74 4.03
N LEU A 89 -6.47 -12.99 3.36
CA LEU A 89 -5.14 -12.67 3.90
C LEU A 89 -5.26 -11.55 4.92
N TRP A 90 -5.97 -10.46 4.58
CA TRP A 90 -6.09 -9.28 5.41
C TRP A 90 -6.79 -9.58 6.75
N ASN A 91 -7.81 -10.45 6.76
CA ASN A 91 -8.56 -10.81 7.96
C ASN A 91 -7.80 -11.78 8.89
N ASP A 92 -6.52 -12.10 8.60
CA ASP A 92 -5.75 -13.01 9.46
C ASP A 92 -5.46 -12.41 10.83
N GLU A 93 -5.93 -13.09 11.90
CA GLU A 93 -5.77 -12.64 13.29
C GLU A 93 -4.31 -12.36 13.66
N GLU A 94 -3.39 -13.24 13.28
CA GLU A 94 -1.97 -13.11 13.63
C GLU A 94 -1.31 -11.93 12.90
N LEU A 95 -1.77 -11.61 11.68
CA LEU A 95 -1.34 -10.40 10.96
C LEU A 95 -1.77 -9.13 11.72
N HIS A 96 -3.01 -9.11 12.24
CA HIS A 96 -3.50 -7.99 13.03
C HIS A 96 -2.72 -7.83 14.33
N LYS A 97 -2.30 -8.93 14.98
CA LYS A 97 -1.49 -8.92 16.21
C LYS A 97 -0.10 -8.33 15.99
N LEU A 98 0.52 -8.52 14.82
CA LEU A 98 1.86 -7.97 14.54
C LEU A 98 1.90 -6.45 14.72
N ARG A 99 0.91 -5.73 14.20
CA ARG A 99 0.88 -4.25 14.25
C ARG A 99 0.62 -3.70 15.65
N THR A 100 0.03 -4.49 16.54
CA THR A 100 -0.19 -4.14 17.95
C THR A 100 0.75 -4.89 18.89
N HIS A 101 1.84 -5.45 18.35
CA HIS A 101 2.83 -6.16 19.16
C HIS A 101 3.40 -5.23 20.23
N PRO A 102 3.52 -5.67 21.51
CA PRO A 102 3.99 -4.83 22.62
C PRO A 102 5.28 -4.09 22.31
N GLN A 103 6.27 -4.78 21.75
CA GLN A 103 7.57 -4.16 21.40
C GLN A 103 7.42 -2.98 20.42
N VAL A 104 6.46 -3.03 19.49
CA VAL A 104 6.17 -1.93 18.56
C VAL A 104 5.46 -0.79 19.28
N LEU A 105 4.48 -1.11 20.13
CA LEU A 105 3.76 -0.10 20.92
C LEU A 105 4.70 0.62 21.89
N ASP A 106 5.53 -0.11 22.61
CA ASP A 106 6.53 0.46 23.54
C ASP A 106 7.50 1.41 22.83
N PHE A 107 7.92 1.05 21.60
CA PHE A 107 8.79 1.90 20.78
C PHE A 107 8.09 3.23 20.41
N PHE A 108 6.83 3.18 19.99
CA PHE A 108 6.09 4.38 19.64
C PHE A 108 5.67 5.19 20.87
N ASP A 109 5.26 4.55 21.97
CA ASP A 109 4.99 5.21 23.25
C ASP A 109 6.23 5.97 23.75
N PHE A 110 7.41 5.36 23.62
CA PHE A 110 8.68 6.02 23.93
C PHE A 110 8.91 7.25 23.04
N ILE A 111 8.71 7.15 21.71
CA ILE A 111 8.89 8.29 20.81
C ILE A 111 7.86 9.38 21.10
N PHE A 112 6.59 9.04 21.25
CA PHE A 112 5.52 10.02 21.41
C PHE A 112 5.51 10.62 22.82
N GLY A 113 5.79 9.82 23.84
CA GLY A 113 5.71 10.18 25.26
C GLY A 113 4.30 10.17 25.81
N GLU A 114 3.41 9.52 25.11
CA GLU A 114 2.03 9.24 25.46
C GLU A 114 1.58 7.93 24.79
N PRO A 115 0.43 7.35 25.19
CA PRO A 115 -0.08 6.12 24.58
C PRO A 115 -0.25 6.22 23.07
N THR A 116 0.12 5.16 22.38
CA THR A 116 0.02 5.04 20.92
C THR A 116 -1.35 4.55 20.49
N LEU A 117 -1.98 5.26 19.58
CA LEU A 117 -3.08 4.77 18.78
C LEU A 117 -2.53 4.16 17.49
N VAL A 118 -2.75 2.85 17.32
CA VAL A 118 -2.57 2.18 16.03
C VAL A 118 -3.87 2.34 15.26
N HIS A 119 -3.83 2.79 14.01
CA HIS A 119 -5.05 2.89 13.22
C HIS A 119 -5.66 1.50 13.00
N PRO A 120 -6.97 1.32 13.18
CA PRO A 120 -7.64 0.05 12.87
C PRO A 120 -7.45 -0.38 11.42
N SER A 121 -7.62 0.55 10.49
CA SER A 121 -7.32 0.31 9.07
C SER A 121 -5.80 0.25 8.84
N PHE A 122 -5.37 -0.68 8.01
CA PHE A 122 -3.97 -0.79 7.61
C PHE A 122 -3.86 -1.43 6.22
N VAL A 123 -2.68 -1.39 5.62
CA VAL A 123 -2.45 -1.95 4.30
C VAL A 123 -1.60 -3.22 4.40
N GLN A 124 -2.08 -4.32 3.83
CA GLN A 124 -1.31 -5.53 3.57
C GLN A 124 -1.08 -5.62 2.06
N ARG A 125 0.15 -5.84 1.64
CA ARG A 125 0.53 -5.87 0.23
C ARG A 125 0.98 -7.25 -0.18
N ASN A 126 0.50 -7.68 -1.36
CA ASN A 126 0.96 -8.86 -2.07
C ASN A 126 1.40 -8.39 -3.46
N ILE A 127 2.70 -8.36 -3.71
CA ILE A 127 3.26 -7.85 -4.97
C ILE A 127 3.82 -9.02 -5.75
N PHE A 128 3.18 -9.31 -6.86
CA PHE A 128 3.66 -10.30 -7.82
C PHE A 128 4.95 -9.84 -8.50
N PRO A 129 5.79 -10.78 -8.98
CA PRO A 129 6.93 -10.45 -9.81
C PRO A 129 6.52 -9.62 -11.03
N GLN A 130 7.39 -8.69 -11.43
CA GLN A 130 7.19 -7.91 -12.64
C GLN A 130 7.21 -8.82 -13.86
N GLY A 131 6.25 -8.67 -14.73
CA GLY A 131 6.13 -9.44 -15.99
C GLY A 131 6.30 -8.51 -17.21
N PRO A 132 6.36 -9.09 -18.41
CA PRO A 132 6.53 -8.33 -19.64
C PRO A 132 5.36 -7.37 -19.93
N ASN A 133 4.17 -7.66 -19.39
CA ASN A 133 2.94 -6.93 -19.65
C ASN A 133 2.35 -6.27 -18.40
N PHE A 134 3.00 -6.38 -17.22
CA PHE A 134 2.49 -5.76 -16.00
C PHE A 134 3.59 -5.16 -15.16
N ASP A 135 3.31 -3.96 -14.68
CA ASP A 135 4.09 -3.28 -13.68
C ASP A 135 3.23 -3.11 -12.42
N PHE A 136 3.60 -3.82 -11.36
CA PHE A 136 2.93 -3.73 -10.04
C PHE A 136 3.64 -2.77 -9.09
N THR A 137 4.62 -2.00 -9.59
CA THR A 137 5.40 -1.08 -8.78
C THR A 137 4.54 0.10 -8.34
N THR A 138 4.40 0.28 -7.03
CA THR A 138 3.73 1.45 -6.49
C THR A 138 4.57 2.69 -6.76
N ARG A 139 3.99 3.68 -7.45
CA ARG A 139 4.63 4.92 -7.87
C ARG A 139 4.89 5.88 -6.69
N PRO A 140 5.72 6.92 -6.85
CA PRO A 140 5.98 7.91 -5.81
C PRO A 140 4.68 8.56 -5.32
N HIS A 141 4.42 8.52 -4.01
CA HIS A 141 3.22 9.08 -3.40
C HIS A 141 3.46 9.48 -1.95
N GLN A 142 2.51 10.20 -1.37
CA GLN A 142 2.40 10.49 0.05
C GLN A 142 1.12 9.84 0.60
N ASP A 143 1.18 9.40 1.86
CA ASP A 143 0.03 8.78 2.52
C ASP A 143 -0.99 9.79 3.04
N LYS A 144 -0.55 10.99 3.37
CA LYS A 144 -1.37 12.04 3.99
C LYS A 144 -2.72 12.25 3.33
N PRO A 145 -2.84 12.33 1.98
CA PRO A 145 -4.14 12.50 1.32
C PRO A 145 -5.11 11.33 1.56
N ASN A 146 -4.59 10.11 1.72
CA ASN A 146 -5.40 8.91 1.92
C ASN A 146 -5.79 8.68 3.38
N ILE A 147 -4.95 9.11 4.31
CA ILE A 147 -5.10 8.84 5.74
C ILE A 147 -5.88 9.97 6.41
N GLY A 148 -5.56 11.23 6.10
CA GLY A 148 -6.15 12.40 6.74
C GLY A 148 -5.75 12.55 8.21
N GLY A 149 -6.55 13.30 8.96
CA GLY A 149 -6.35 13.52 10.40
C GLY A 149 -5.07 14.29 10.76
N GLY A 150 -4.54 14.05 11.94
CA GLY A 150 -3.25 14.59 12.40
C GLY A 150 -2.06 13.88 11.77
N THR A 151 -0.84 14.38 12.05
CA THR A 151 0.39 13.70 11.61
C THR A 151 0.47 12.32 12.23
N ASN A 152 0.69 11.32 11.40
CA ASN A 152 0.89 9.94 11.77
C ASN A 152 2.15 9.37 11.11
N TYR A 153 2.55 8.20 11.56
CA TYR A 153 3.75 7.52 11.05
C TYR A 153 3.36 6.14 10.55
N ALA A 154 3.75 5.84 9.32
CA ALA A 154 3.69 4.50 8.80
C ALA A 154 4.81 3.65 9.40
N LEU A 155 4.52 2.41 9.77
CA LEU A 155 5.50 1.36 9.94
C LEU A 155 5.29 0.37 8.81
N TRP A 156 6.24 0.30 7.89
CA TRP A 156 6.29 -0.70 6.83
C TRP A 156 7.27 -1.81 7.22
N ALA A 157 6.81 -3.05 7.16
CA ALA A 157 7.64 -4.23 7.39
C ALA A 157 7.33 -5.35 6.38
N PRO A 158 8.34 -5.97 5.77
CA PRO A 158 8.13 -7.17 4.97
C PRO A 158 7.86 -8.38 5.85
N LEU A 159 7.06 -9.32 5.35
CA LEU A 159 6.76 -10.58 6.02
C LEU A 159 7.79 -11.66 5.62
N GLY A 160 9.07 -11.35 5.78
CA GLY A 160 10.19 -12.19 5.41
C GLY A 160 11.36 -11.34 4.93
N ASP A 161 12.44 -11.97 4.49
CA ASP A 161 13.57 -11.24 3.92
C ASP A 161 13.15 -10.58 2.60
N CYS A 162 13.50 -9.31 2.42
CA CYS A 162 13.16 -8.52 1.26
C CYS A 162 14.41 -7.78 0.73
N PRO A 163 15.21 -8.42 -0.11
CA PRO A 163 16.27 -7.72 -0.86
C PRO A 163 15.64 -6.67 -1.79
N VAL A 164 16.39 -5.66 -2.20
CA VAL A 164 15.90 -4.60 -3.09
C VAL A 164 15.24 -5.18 -4.36
N ALA A 165 15.81 -6.24 -4.91
CA ALA A 165 15.27 -6.92 -6.10
C ALA A 165 13.87 -7.55 -5.88
N LYS A 166 13.46 -7.81 -4.64
CA LYS A 166 12.13 -8.37 -4.30
C LYS A 166 11.05 -7.28 -4.15
N GLY A 167 11.34 -6.04 -4.51
CA GLY A 167 10.38 -4.94 -4.41
C GLY A 167 10.35 -4.29 -3.02
N SER A 168 11.52 -3.91 -2.52
CA SER A 168 11.64 -3.17 -1.26
C SER A 168 11.05 -1.76 -1.38
N LEU A 169 10.97 -1.04 -0.25
CA LEU A 169 10.52 0.34 -0.26
C LEU A 169 11.69 1.29 -0.52
N ALA A 170 11.41 2.39 -1.23
CA ALA A 170 12.30 3.52 -1.36
C ALA A 170 11.61 4.78 -0.82
N ILE A 171 12.39 5.66 -0.18
CA ILE A 171 11.89 6.87 0.46
C ILE A 171 12.70 8.09 0.03
N ALA A 172 12.05 9.21 -0.22
CA ALA A 172 12.70 10.48 -0.50
C ALA A 172 12.96 11.21 0.82
N ALA A 173 14.16 11.04 1.38
CA ALA A 173 14.54 11.62 2.67
C ALA A 173 14.41 13.15 2.65
N GLY A 174 13.73 13.71 3.65
CA GLY A 174 13.48 15.15 3.80
C GLY A 174 12.29 15.69 3.00
N SER A 175 11.62 14.88 2.17
CA SER A 175 10.49 15.32 1.34
C SER A 175 9.27 15.78 2.14
N HIS A 176 9.05 15.26 3.35
CA HIS A 176 7.97 15.67 4.25
C HIS A 176 7.97 17.16 4.64
N LYS A 177 9.12 17.85 4.47
CA LYS A 177 9.25 19.28 4.79
C LYS A 177 8.57 20.21 3.77
N PHE A 178 8.15 19.64 2.64
CA PHE A 178 7.50 20.38 1.56
C PHE A 178 5.97 20.28 1.60
N GLY A 179 5.42 19.63 2.65
CA GLY A 179 3.98 19.41 2.79
C GLY A 179 3.44 18.43 1.74
N VAL A 180 2.12 18.50 1.50
CA VAL A 180 1.44 17.68 0.49
C VAL A 180 1.73 18.24 -0.90
N LEU A 181 2.26 17.38 -1.78
CA LEU A 181 2.65 17.73 -3.15
C LEU A 181 1.50 17.47 -4.14
N ASP A 182 1.55 18.16 -5.28
CA ASP A 182 0.59 17.97 -6.37
C ASP A 182 0.62 16.52 -6.88
N ILE A 183 -0.56 16.04 -7.24
CA ILE A 183 -0.77 14.67 -7.70
C ILE A 183 -1.26 14.61 -9.14
N LYS A 184 -1.01 13.47 -9.80
CA LYS A 184 -1.68 13.04 -11.03
C LYS A 184 -2.25 11.63 -10.87
N VAL A 185 -3.14 11.26 -11.78
CA VAL A 185 -3.72 9.92 -11.83
C VAL A 185 -2.63 8.89 -12.16
N SER A 186 -2.64 7.77 -11.45
CA SER A 186 -1.70 6.67 -11.64
C SER A 186 -2.26 5.35 -11.12
N SER A 187 -1.57 4.26 -11.39
CA SER A 187 -1.91 2.96 -10.81
C SER A 187 -1.33 2.80 -9.38
N GLY A 188 -2.03 2.07 -8.50
CA GLY A 188 -1.63 1.86 -7.11
C GLY A 188 -1.89 3.07 -6.20
N ALA A 189 -1.36 3.06 -4.97
CA ALA A 189 -1.36 4.18 -4.01
C ALA A 189 -2.63 5.07 -4.00
N GLY A 190 -3.81 4.45 -3.97
CA GLY A 190 -5.08 5.21 -4.04
C GLY A 190 -5.42 5.76 -5.43
N GLY A 191 -4.69 5.36 -6.49
CA GLY A 191 -4.89 5.85 -7.86
C GLY A 191 -4.14 7.15 -8.16
N MET A 192 -3.09 7.45 -7.40
CA MET A 192 -2.35 8.73 -7.46
C MET A 192 -0.84 8.52 -7.43
N GLU A 193 -0.12 9.42 -8.09
CA GLU A 193 1.33 9.60 -7.92
C GLU A 193 1.68 11.09 -7.88
N ILE A 194 2.87 11.42 -7.38
CA ILE A 194 3.36 12.80 -7.35
C ILE A 194 3.57 13.32 -8.77
N ALA A 195 3.02 14.50 -9.06
CA ALA A 195 3.05 15.13 -10.38
C ALA A 195 4.25 16.05 -10.62
N VAL A 196 5.00 16.40 -9.57
CA VAL A 196 6.14 17.33 -9.60
C VAL A 196 7.45 16.56 -9.36
N PRO A 197 8.63 17.15 -9.67
CA PRO A 197 9.90 16.56 -9.26
C PRO A 197 9.94 16.32 -7.75
N VAL A 198 10.23 15.08 -7.35
CA VAL A 198 10.22 14.69 -5.94
C VAL A 198 11.41 15.35 -5.22
N PRO A 199 11.15 16.18 -4.20
CA PRO A 199 12.23 16.77 -3.42
C PRO A 199 12.89 15.72 -2.50
N GLY A 200 14.14 15.95 -2.12
CA GLY A 200 14.87 15.09 -1.21
C GLY A 200 15.74 14.05 -1.92
N LYS A 201 16.36 13.18 -1.13
CA LYS A 201 17.29 12.17 -1.61
C LYS A 201 16.66 10.79 -1.52
N TRP A 202 16.64 10.07 -2.63
CA TRP A 202 16.11 8.71 -2.64
C TRP A 202 17.02 7.74 -1.87
N MET A 203 16.41 7.05 -0.90
CA MET A 203 17.04 6.04 -0.05
C MET A 203 16.29 4.72 -0.22
N THR A 204 17.03 3.61 -0.25
CA THR A 204 16.46 2.24 -0.26
C THR A 204 17.44 1.26 0.35
N GLY A 205 17.02 0.03 0.60
CA GLY A 205 17.87 -1.01 1.15
C GLY A 205 17.16 -2.35 1.27
N SER A 206 17.91 -3.38 1.59
CA SER A 206 17.38 -4.70 1.87
C SER A 206 16.93 -4.80 3.33
N PHE A 207 15.84 -5.52 3.54
CA PHE A 207 15.27 -5.84 4.85
C PHE A 207 15.47 -7.31 5.17
N ARG A 208 15.74 -7.60 6.42
CA ARG A 208 15.59 -8.94 7.01
C ARG A 208 14.23 -9.03 7.70
N ALA A 209 13.74 -10.24 7.90
CA ALA A 209 12.51 -10.45 8.68
C ALA A 209 12.67 -9.84 10.08
N GLY A 210 11.77 -8.92 10.43
CA GLY A 210 11.82 -8.15 11.68
C GLY A 210 12.28 -6.70 11.53
N ASP A 211 12.95 -6.34 10.44
CA ASP A 211 13.31 -4.96 10.16
C ASP A 211 12.07 -4.11 9.82
N ALA A 212 12.08 -2.84 10.18
CA ALA A 212 11.00 -1.91 9.90
C ALA A 212 11.50 -0.57 9.39
N LEU A 213 10.74 0.02 8.46
CA LEU A 213 10.88 1.40 8.03
C LEU A 213 9.71 2.20 8.59
N ILE A 214 10.01 3.22 9.40
CA ILE A 214 9.02 4.13 9.98
C ILE A 214 9.17 5.47 9.29
N PHE A 215 8.08 6.06 8.82
CA PHE A 215 8.13 7.35 8.13
C PHE A 215 6.86 8.19 8.33
N CYS A 216 7.02 9.51 8.25
CA CYS A 216 5.92 10.46 8.34
C CYS A 216 4.98 10.30 7.13
N ASP A 217 3.68 10.49 7.33
CA ASP A 217 2.64 10.38 6.30
C ASP A 217 2.80 11.36 5.12
N GLU A 218 3.56 12.45 5.31
CA GLU A 218 3.96 13.40 4.25
C GLU A 218 5.27 13.04 3.55
N THR A 219 5.97 11.97 3.98
CA THR A 219 7.21 11.56 3.31
C THR A 219 6.90 10.83 2.01
N VAL A 220 7.45 11.33 0.89
CA VAL A 220 7.28 10.68 -0.41
C VAL A 220 8.01 9.34 -0.41
N HIS A 221 7.30 8.31 -0.84
CA HIS A 221 7.84 6.96 -0.93
C HIS A 221 7.27 6.20 -2.12
N GLN A 222 7.95 5.13 -2.51
CA GLN A 222 7.57 4.25 -3.60
C GLN A 222 8.08 2.83 -3.35
N ALA A 223 7.56 1.85 -4.08
CA ALA A 223 8.16 0.52 -4.12
C ALA A 223 9.30 0.48 -5.17
N THR A 224 10.26 -0.44 -4.99
CA THR A 224 11.11 -0.89 -6.09
C THR A 224 10.43 -2.04 -6.84
N PRO A 225 10.74 -2.32 -8.12
CA PRO A 225 10.17 -3.44 -8.85
C PRO A 225 10.50 -4.79 -8.21
N ASN A 226 9.54 -5.70 -8.16
CA ASN A 226 9.80 -7.09 -7.80
C ASN A 226 10.35 -7.85 -9.01
N GLN A 227 11.66 -8.03 -9.05
CA GLN A 227 12.40 -8.71 -10.13
C GLN A 227 12.73 -10.18 -9.79
N THR A 228 12.18 -10.70 -8.69
CA THR A 228 12.34 -12.11 -8.28
C THR A 228 11.22 -12.97 -8.86
N THR A 229 11.21 -14.25 -8.51
CA THR A 229 10.10 -15.16 -8.83
C THR A 229 9.09 -15.28 -7.67
N GLU A 230 9.40 -14.72 -6.52
CA GLU A 230 8.60 -14.85 -5.30
C GLU A 230 7.56 -13.73 -5.18
N ILE A 231 6.40 -14.03 -4.60
CA ILE A 231 5.45 -12.98 -4.19
C ILE A 231 6.03 -12.21 -2.99
N ARG A 232 6.07 -10.87 -3.06
CA ARG A 232 6.47 -10.05 -1.92
C ARG A 232 5.25 -9.72 -1.05
N GLN A 233 5.28 -10.15 0.20
CA GLN A 233 4.28 -9.81 1.20
C GLN A 233 4.84 -8.82 2.21
N SER A 234 4.06 -7.81 2.57
CA SER A 234 4.39 -6.81 3.58
C SER A 234 3.12 -6.24 4.20
N PHE A 235 3.25 -5.58 5.33
CA PHE A 235 2.20 -4.71 5.86
C PHE A 235 2.74 -3.32 6.15
N ASP A 236 1.85 -2.33 6.12
CA ASP A 236 2.10 -1.00 6.63
C ASP A 236 0.90 -0.55 7.48
N ALA A 237 1.17 -0.24 8.74
CA ALA A 237 0.20 0.25 9.71
C ALA A 237 0.54 1.68 10.12
N ARG A 238 -0.45 2.43 10.59
CA ARG A 238 -0.29 3.83 11.00
C ARG A 238 -0.32 3.95 12.50
N TYR A 239 0.60 4.74 13.04
CA TYR A 239 0.80 4.98 14.46
C TYR A 239 0.80 6.48 14.74
N GLN A 240 0.08 6.89 15.76
CA GLN A 240 0.04 8.28 16.19
C GLN A 240 -0.13 8.38 17.71
N PRO A 241 0.21 9.51 18.34
CA PRO A 241 -0.25 9.82 19.68
C PRO A 241 -1.77 9.70 19.80
N ALA A 242 -2.27 9.05 20.86
CA ALA A 242 -3.70 8.83 21.03
C ALA A 242 -4.50 10.14 21.17
N SER A 243 -3.85 11.21 21.60
CA SER A 243 -4.45 12.55 21.72
C SER A 243 -4.69 13.27 20.38
N ARG A 244 -4.04 12.81 19.30
CA ARG A 244 -4.16 13.45 17.98
C ARG A 244 -5.45 13.10 17.26
N ALA A 245 -5.90 14.01 16.38
CA ALA A 245 -7.04 13.78 15.52
C ALA A 245 -6.81 12.59 14.59
N ILE A 246 -7.79 11.69 14.48
CA ILE A 246 -7.83 10.58 13.54
C ILE A 246 -9.01 10.75 12.59
N SER A 247 -8.81 10.47 11.32
CA SER A 247 -9.88 10.52 10.34
C SER A 247 -10.80 9.31 10.45
N GLU A 248 -12.12 9.53 10.37
CA GLU A 248 -13.16 8.51 10.57
C GLU A 248 -12.98 7.27 9.68
N ASN A 249 -12.52 7.46 8.43
CA ASN A 249 -12.25 6.36 7.49
C ASN A 249 -11.19 5.37 7.99
N GLN A 250 -10.31 5.80 8.93
CA GLN A 250 -9.29 4.94 9.50
C GLN A 250 -9.83 3.96 10.55
N LEU A 251 -11.09 4.12 10.98
CA LEU A 251 -11.77 3.22 11.90
C LEU A 251 -12.47 2.06 11.19
N SER A 252 -12.56 2.08 9.88
CA SER A 252 -13.19 1.03 9.07
C SER A 252 -12.17 -0.03 8.62
N PRO A 253 -12.59 -1.27 8.34
CA PRO A 253 -11.73 -2.26 7.68
C PRO A 253 -11.21 -1.74 6.33
N TYR A 254 -10.17 -2.39 5.82
CA TYR A 254 -9.70 -2.09 4.47
C TYR A 254 -10.85 -2.30 3.45
N PRO A 255 -11.01 -1.41 2.46
CA PRO A 255 -12.09 -1.51 1.48
C PRO A 255 -12.16 -2.88 0.81
N GLY A 256 -13.34 -3.50 0.88
CA GLY A 256 -13.59 -4.84 0.35
C GLY A 256 -13.27 -6.01 1.30
N CYS A 257 -12.85 -5.73 2.54
CA CYS A 257 -12.60 -6.76 3.56
C CYS A 257 -13.82 -7.02 4.48
N GLY A 258 -14.97 -6.41 4.20
CA GLY A 258 -16.20 -6.59 4.98
C GLY A 258 -16.31 -5.65 6.19
N SER A 259 -17.19 -5.99 7.11
CA SER A 259 -17.36 -5.32 8.40
C SER A 259 -16.36 -5.86 9.44
N TRP A 260 -16.22 -5.17 10.58
CA TRP A 260 -15.38 -5.69 11.67
C TRP A 260 -15.91 -7.00 12.24
N GLU A 261 -17.22 -7.20 12.25
CA GLU A 261 -17.86 -8.45 12.66
C GLU A 261 -17.45 -9.62 11.76
N GLU A 262 -17.40 -9.38 10.44
CA GLU A 262 -16.94 -10.36 9.45
C GLU A 262 -15.43 -10.63 9.58
N VAL A 263 -14.63 -9.57 9.78
CA VAL A 263 -13.16 -9.68 10.01
C VAL A 263 -12.88 -10.54 11.23
N TYR A 264 -13.63 -10.35 12.31
CA TYR A 264 -13.41 -11.03 13.59
C TYR A 264 -14.08 -12.39 13.70
N GLY A 265 -14.90 -12.77 12.70
CA GLY A 265 -15.73 -13.98 12.74
C GLY A 265 -14.96 -15.28 13.03
N ASP A 266 -13.75 -15.41 12.44
CA ASP A 266 -12.88 -16.58 12.60
C ASP A 266 -11.77 -16.39 13.65
N TRP A 267 -11.73 -15.23 14.35
CA TRP A 267 -10.69 -14.97 15.33
C TRP A 267 -10.91 -15.77 16.63
N LYS A 268 -9.83 -16.32 17.15
CA LYS A 268 -9.83 -17.10 18.39
C LYS A 268 -9.81 -16.25 19.65
N SER A 269 -9.12 -15.08 19.60
CA SER A 269 -9.00 -14.15 20.72
C SER A 269 -9.84 -12.89 20.48
N LYS A 270 -10.40 -12.34 21.57
CA LYS A 270 -11.07 -11.05 21.57
C LYS A 270 -10.16 -9.87 21.95
N ASP A 271 -8.92 -10.13 22.35
CA ASP A 271 -8.02 -9.14 22.97
C ASP A 271 -7.69 -7.97 22.03
N GLN A 272 -7.68 -8.23 20.73
CA GLN A 272 -7.39 -7.22 19.70
C GLN A 272 -8.65 -6.69 19.00
N GLN A 273 -9.84 -7.22 19.34
CA GLN A 273 -11.07 -6.73 18.74
C GLN A 273 -11.41 -5.35 19.32
N TYR A 274 -11.69 -4.40 18.45
CA TYR A 274 -12.09 -3.05 18.83
C TYR A 274 -11.16 -2.35 19.84
N TYR A 275 -9.86 -2.67 19.87
CA TYR A 275 -8.89 -2.17 20.84
C TYR A 275 -8.81 -0.62 20.89
N TRP A 276 -9.17 0.06 19.80
CA TRP A 276 -9.17 1.53 19.73
C TRP A 276 -10.32 2.17 20.52
N LYS A 277 -11.38 1.43 20.83
CA LYS A 277 -12.52 1.94 21.60
C LYS A 277 -12.17 2.28 23.07
N LYS A 278 -10.97 1.88 23.54
CA LYS A 278 -10.47 2.27 24.86
C LYS A 278 -9.97 3.72 24.90
N PHE A 279 -9.78 4.36 23.75
CA PHE A 279 -9.32 5.75 23.66
C PHE A 279 -10.49 6.70 23.46
N ASP A 280 -10.39 7.90 24.04
CA ASP A 280 -11.26 9.03 23.71
C ASP A 280 -10.75 9.68 22.43
N LEU A 281 -11.31 9.29 21.28
CA LEU A 281 -10.80 9.63 19.97
C LEU A 281 -11.28 11.01 19.52
N ASN A 282 -10.36 11.86 19.11
CA ASN A 282 -10.65 13.12 18.40
C ASN A 282 -10.90 12.80 16.92
N LEU A 283 -12.17 12.57 16.55
CA LEU A 283 -12.57 12.19 15.19
C LEU A 283 -12.71 13.42 14.29
N VAL A 284 -12.18 13.32 13.08
CA VAL A 284 -12.31 14.34 12.03
C VAL A 284 -12.73 13.70 10.71
N PRO A 285 -13.50 14.39 9.86
CA PRO A 285 -13.84 13.89 8.53
C PRO A 285 -12.57 13.83 7.65
N LEU A 286 -12.58 12.90 6.67
CA LEU A 286 -11.55 12.86 5.63
C LEU A 286 -11.79 14.03 4.64
N ASP A 287 -10.74 14.82 4.37
CA ASP A 287 -10.78 15.77 3.26
C ASP A 287 -10.79 15.00 1.92
N ARG A 288 -11.89 15.09 1.21
CA ARG A 288 -12.09 14.40 -0.07
C ARG A 288 -11.67 15.21 -1.29
N SER A 289 -11.21 16.45 -1.12
CA SER A 289 -10.89 17.36 -2.22
C SER A 289 -9.85 16.77 -3.18
N VAL A 290 -8.83 16.10 -2.66
CA VAL A 290 -7.79 15.42 -3.45
C VAL A 290 -8.37 14.27 -4.28
N PHE A 291 -9.30 13.49 -3.68
CA PHE A 291 -9.98 12.40 -4.41
C PHE A 291 -10.90 12.93 -5.48
N GLU A 292 -11.64 14.00 -5.22
CA GLU A 292 -12.50 14.63 -6.24
C GLU A 292 -11.68 15.16 -7.40
N ALA A 293 -10.54 15.82 -7.13
CA ALA A 293 -9.63 16.27 -8.17
C ALA A 293 -9.07 15.11 -9.00
N ARG A 294 -8.63 14.02 -8.34
CA ARG A 294 -8.18 12.78 -8.98
C ARG A 294 -9.27 12.19 -9.89
N ASP A 295 -10.51 12.07 -9.39
CA ASP A 295 -11.61 11.45 -10.10
C ASP A 295 -11.96 12.25 -11.36
N GLN A 296 -11.97 13.59 -11.27
CA GLN A 296 -12.19 14.46 -12.42
C GLN A 296 -11.05 14.36 -13.45
N MET A 297 -9.80 14.22 -13.01
CA MET A 297 -8.69 13.94 -13.92
C MET A 297 -8.88 12.59 -14.63
N ALA A 298 -9.23 11.53 -13.87
CA ALA A 298 -9.43 10.20 -14.43
C ALA A 298 -10.57 10.16 -15.46
N PHE A 299 -11.66 10.88 -15.23
CA PHE A 299 -12.76 10.97 -16.20
C PHE A 299 -12.30 11.64 -17.50
N ARG A 300 -11.58 12.77 -17.43
CA ARG A 300 -11.05 13.44 -18.64
C ARG A 300 -10.05 12.56 -19.39
N MET A 301 -9.16 11.85 -18.68
CA MET A 301 -8.22 10.92 -19.29
C MET A 301 -8.95 9.79 -20.03
N ALA A 302 -9.98 9.21 -19.41
CA ALA A 302 -10.77 8.15 -20.03
C ALA A 302 -11.53 8.63 -21.28
N GLU A 303 -12.09 9.84 -21.25
CA GLU A 303 -12.76 10.48 -22.40
C GLU A 303 -11.79 10.72 -23.57
N ASN A 304 -10.48 10.87 -23.28
CA ASN A 304 -9.40 10.95 -24.27
C ASN A 304 -8.82 9.58 -24.69
N GLY A 305 -9.32 8.47 -24.15
CA GLY A 305 -8.81 7.12 -24.43
C GLY A 305 -7.51 6.74 -23.68
N GLU A 306 -7.11 7.48 -22.64
CA GLU A 306 -5.90 7.25 -21.88
C GLU A 306 -6.13 6.12 -20.86
N ILE A 307 -5.46 4.97 -21.05
CA ILE A 307 -5.69 3.73 -20.27
C ILE A 307 -5.12 3.82 -18.83
N GLU A 308 -4.20 4.72 -18.55
CA GLU A 308 -3.55 4.89 -17.25
C GLU A 308 -4.54 5.22 -16.12
N CYS A 309 -5.70 5.79 -16.46
CA CYS A 309 -6.76 6.10 -15.50
C CYS A 309 -7.57 4.88 -15.04
N ARG A 310 -7.40 3.71 -15.69
CA ARG A 310 -8.23 2.51 -15.47
C ARG A 310 -8.30 2.08 -14.00
N ASP A 311 -7.17 2.06 -13.29
CA ASP A 311 -7.14 1.70 -11.87
C ASP A 311 -7.99 2.67 -11.01
N THR A 312 -7.95 3.96 -11.32
CA THR A 312 -8.76 4.96 -10.62
C THR A 312 -10.25 4.76 -10.88
N LEU A 313 -10.64 4.49 -12.15
CA LEU A 313 -12.05 4.19 -12.47
C LEU A 313 -12.55 2.94 -11.76
N LEU A 314 -11.73 1.87 -11.67
CA LEU A 314 -12.07 0.67 -10.91
C LEU A 314 -12.27 0.97 -9.42
N ARG A 315 -11.45 1.84 -8.83
CA ARG A 315 -11.61 2.27 -7.44
C ARG A 315 -12.90 3.06 -7.22
N ILE A 316 -13.27 3.95 -8.13
CA ILE A 316 -14.56 4.66 -8.08
C ILE A 316 -15.70 3.65 -8.09
N VAL A 317 -15.70 2.70 -9.05
CA VAL A 317 -16.75 1.69 -9.16
C VAL A 317 -16.92 0.84 -7.90
N GLN A 318 -15.82 0.56 -7.20
CA GLN A 318 -15.84 -0.34 -6.04
C GLN A 318 -16.04 0.37 -4.70
N ARG A 319 -15.72 1.66 -4.61
CA ARG A 319 -15.53 2.33 -3.31
C ARG A 319 -16.25 3.67 -3.19
N ASP A 320 -16.75 4.25 -4.29
CA ASP A 320 -17.47 5.51 -4.23
C ASP A 320 -18.95 5.27 -3.93
N GLU A 321 -19.53 6.13 -3.10
CA GLU A 321 -20.93 6.06 -2.68
C GLU A 321 -21.86 6.86 -3.63
N ASP A 322 -21.30 7.77 -4.45
CA ASP A 322 -22.10 8.51 -5.44
C ASP A 322 -22.42 7.62 -6.66
N ALA A 323 -23.65 7.16 -6.72
CA ALA A 323 -24.14 6.30 -7.80
C ALA A 323 -23.94 6.90 -9.20
N ARG A 324 -23.91 8.24 -9.35
CA ARG A 324 -23.69 8.92 -10.65
C ARG A 324 -22.22 8.81 -11.05
N LYS A 325 -21.30 9.01 -10.11
CA LYS A 325 -19.86 8.80 -10.33
C LYS A 325 -19.56 7.36 -10.69
N VAL A 326 -20.13 6.41 -9.94
CA VAL A 326 -20.01 4.96 -10.20
C VAL A 326 -20.49 4.62 -11.60
N LYS A 327 -21.68 5.07 -12.00
CA LYS A 327 -22.23 4.81 -13.34
C LYS A 327 -21.36 5.41 -14.45
N ARG A 328 -20.85 6.65 -14.26
CA ARG A 328 -19.93 7.28 -15.22
C ARG A 328 -18.65 6.49 -15.38
N ALA A 329 -18.02 6.08 -14.25
CA ALA A 329 -16.82 5.27 -14.26
C ALA A 329 -17.01 3.92 -14.96
N GLN A 330 -18.16 3.24 -14.72
CA GLN A 330 -18.51 2.00 -15.41
C GLN A 330 -18.62 2.18 -16.93
N SER A 331 -19.28 3.23 -17.38
CA SER A 331 -19.43 3.52 -18.82
C SER A 331 -18.07 3.79 -19.49
N LEU A 332 -17.19 4.55 -18.84
CA LEU A 332 -15.86 4.86 -19.34
C LEU A 332 -14.94 3.62 -19.35
N LEU A 333 -15.04 2.73 -18.38
CA LEU A 333 -14.32 1.46 -18.41
C LEU A 333 -14.73 0.58 -19.60
N VAL A 334 -16.04 0.52 -19.91
CA VAL A 334 -16.53 -0.23 -21.09
C VAL A 334 -15.99 0.37 -22.39
N GLN A 335 -15.94 1.70 -22.49
CA GLN A 335 -15.38 2.40 -23.65
C GLN A 335 -13.90 2.06 -23.82
N LEU A 336 -13.07 2.22 -22.78
CA LEU A 336 -11.63 1.89 -22.81
C LEU A 336 -11.36 0.43 -23.17
N ASP A 337 -12.15 -0.52 -22.63
CA ASP A 337 -12.01 -1.94 -22.93
C ASP A 337 -12.46 -2.28 -24.37
N GLY A 338 -13.39 -1.51 -24.94
CA GLY A 338 -13.87 -1.61 -26.33
C GLY A 338 -12.84 -1.10 -27.33
N ASP A 339 -12.24 0.04 -27.07
CA ASP A 339 -11.23 0.66 -27.90
C ASP A 339 -9.93 -0.18 -27.95
N SER A 340 -9.52 -0.77 -26.83
CA SER A 340 -8.38 -1.67 -26.77
C SER A 340 -8.52 -2.91 -27.63
N LYS A 341 -9.75 -3.40 -27.89
CA LYS A 341 -10.02 -4.52 -28.79
C LYS A 341 -9.99 -4.11 -30.26
N SER A 342 -10.30 -2.85 -30.59
CA SER A 342 -10.28 -2.35 -31.97
C SER A 342 -8.86 -2.09 -32.48
N GLU A 343 -7.91 -1.75 -31.62
CA GLU A 343 -6.50 -1.59 -31.99
C GLU A 343 -5.75 -2.90 -32.25
N LEU A 344 -6.29 -4.03 -31.77
CA LEU A 344 -5.73 -5.38 -31.97
C LEU A 344 -6.20 -6.06 -33.27
N LEU A 345 -7.11 -5.46 -34.02
CA LEU A 345 -7.51 -5.95 -35.34
C LEU A 345 -6.53 -5.40 -36.40
N PRO A 346 -5.89 -6.25 -37.23
CA PRO A 346 -5.00 -5.79 -38.28
C PRO A 346 -5.80 -4.90 -39.25
N ARG A 347 -5.30 -3.70 -39.52
CA ARG A 347 -5.85 -2.83 -40.56
C ARG A 347 -5.89 -3.63 -41.85
N SER A 348 -7.09 -3.90 -42.38
CA SER A 348 -7.29 -4.52 -43.67
C SER A 348 -6.56 -3.71 -44.73
N GLN A 349 -5.61 -4.32 -45.42
CA GLN A 349 -5.00 -3.76 -46.61
C GLN A 349 -6.09 -3.45 -47.64
N THR A 350 -6.37 -2.21 -47.83
CA THR A 350 -7.12 -1.76 -49.00
C THR A 350 -6.27 -2.04 -50.23
N SER A 351 -6.61 -3.09 -50.96
CA SER A 351 -6.04 -3.38 -52.25
C SER A 351 -6.47 -2.25 -53.24
N GLU A 352 -5.55 -1.37 -53.57
CA GLU A 352 -5.70 -0.54 -54.78
C GLU A 352 -5.62 -1.48 -55.97
N ARG A 353 -6.74 -1.69 -56.67
CA ARG A 353 -6.75 -2.20 -58.03
C ARG A 353 -6.26 -1.07 -58.92
N VAL A 354 -5.05 -1.20 -59.39
CA VAL A 354 -4.57 -0.48 -60.55
C VAL A 354 -5.19 -1.13 -61.80
N THR A 355 -6.13 -0.44 -62.39
CA THR A 355 -6.57 -0.67 -63.77
C THR A 355 -5.74 0.22 -64.68
N GLY A 356 -5.06 -0.39 -65.64
CA GLY A 356 -4.34 0.25 -66.73
C GLY A 356 -3.80 -0.81 -67.66
#